data_df408a04a57d7d358061bcfa3a5d2f85
#
_entry.id   df408a04a57d7d358061bcfa3a5d2f85
#
_cell.length_a   1.000
_cell.length_b   1.000
_cell.length_c   1.000
_cell.angle_alpha   90.00
_cell.angle_beta   90.00
_cell.angle_gamma   90.00
#
_symmetry.space_group_name_H-M   'P 1'
#
loop_
_entity.id
_entity.type
_entity.pdbx_description
1 polymer ?
#
loop_
_entity_poly.entity_id
_entity_poly.type
_entity_poly.pdbx_seq_one_letter_code
_entity_poly.pdbx_strand_id
1 'polypeptide(L)'
;MSTGGTPRPAATFVSRGKRLPTIPSDAEAFGAHMVLRVALETLGPSRLVLSTSLGPESIVILDLVSDMEARPRVVTVDTGRLPEQTHTLLERVRARFGIDVEVLEPDPSDVEEMVRERGPDLFYRSVDDRLRCCDIRKVEPLTKALRQVDGWITGLRREQSTTRWKTPKLGLDLEHGLIWKVNPLADWSSERVWHYIRTRDLPYNTLHDMGYPSVGCAPCSRAIPPGVDHRSGRWWWETPESRECGLHVDSAQISAIGRSHAHDVEPAG
;
A
#
# COMPACT_ATOMS: atom_id res chain seq x y z
N MET A 1 -9.72 47.61 12.67
CA MET A 1 -10.29 47.30 11.33
C MET A 1 -9.82 45.89 10.99
N SER A 2 -10.71 44.94 11.20
CA SER A 2 -10.42 43.52 11.00
C SER A 2 -10.76 43.15 9.55
N THR A 3 -9.75 42.83 8.75
CA THR A 3 -9.96 42.36 7.38
C THR A 3 -10.40 40.88 7.43
N GLY A 4 -11.71 40.68 7.35
CA GLY A 4 -12.29 39.36 7.15
C GLY A 4 -11.90 38.80 5.78
N GLY A 5 -10.88 37.94 5.78
CA GLY A 5 -10.55 37.15 4.59
C GLY A 5 -11.66 36.15 4.32
N THR A 6 -12.33 36.30 3.18
CA THR A 6 -13.30 35.32 2.67
C THR A 6 -12.62 33.95 2.58
N PRO A 7 -13.19 32.88 3.14
CA PRO A 7 -12.61 31.55 3.00
C PRO A 7 -12.52 31.21 1.51
N ARG A 8 -11.33 30.80 1.05
CA ARG A 8 -11.16 30.27 -0.32
C ARG A 8 -12.15 29.12 -0.52
N PRO A 9 -12.91 29.09 -1.63
CA PRO A 9 -13.78 27.97 -1.92
C PRO A 9 -12.94 26.69 -1.96
N ALA A 10 -13.42 25.66 -1.28
CA ALA A 10 -12.79 24.35 -1.28
C ALA A 10 -12.59 23.87 -2.73
N ALA A 11 -11.40 23.46 -3.07
CA ALA A 11 -11.08 22.99 -4.42
C ALA A 11 -12.00 21.82 -4.79
N THR A 12 -12.73 21.96 -5.88
CA THR A 12 -13.58 20.90 -6.41
C THR A 12 -12.76 20.04 -7.34
N PHE A 13 -12.63 18.76 -7.03
CA PHE A 13 -11.96 17.79 -7.87
C PHE A 13 -12.98 16.99 -8.68
N VAL A 14 -12.67 16.69 -9.92
CA VAL A 14 -13.51 15.87 -10.82
C VAL A 14 -12.73 14.64 -11.21
N SER A 15 -13.22 13.47 -10.83
CA SER A 15 -12.67 12.16 -11.20
C SER A 15 -13.63 11.45 -12.14
N ARG A 16 -13.15 11.01 -13.29
CA ARG A 16 -13.94 10.22 -14.26
C ARG A 16 -15.31 10.84 -14.58
N GLY A 17 -15.35 12.18 -14.72
CA GLY A 17 -16.58 12.93 -14.97
C GLY A 17 -17.50 13.11 -13.75
N LYS A 18 -17.10 12.67 -12.55
CA LYS A 18 -17.84 12.87 -11.29
C LYS A 18 -17.11 13.86 -10.39
N ARG A 19 -17.88 14.71 -9.74
CA ARG A 19 -17.37 15.58 -8.68
C ARG A 19 -17.05 14.72 -7.44
N LEU A 20 -15.79 14.71 -7.01
CA LEU A 20 -15.42 14.08 -5.75
C LEU A 20 -15.83 14.97 -4.57
N PRO A 21 -16.25 14.35 -3.45
CA PRO A 21 -16.45 15.06 -2.21
C PRO A 21 -15.17 15.77 -1.76
N THR A 22 -15.31 16.87 -1.04
CA THR A 22 -14.18 17.64 -0.51
C THR A 22 -13.61 16.94 0.71
N ILE A 23 -12.27 16.79 0.75
CA ILE A 23 -11.57 16.32 1.94
C ILE A 23 -11.68 17.39 3.03
N PRO A 24 -12.08 17.02 4.28
CA PRO A 24 -12.09 17.96 5.40
C PRO A 24 -10.72 18.58 5.64
N SER A 25 -10.68 19.91 5.84
CA SER A 25 -9.42 20.65 6.04
C SER A 25 -8.71 20.30 7.36
N ASP A 26 -9.45 19.78 8.34
CA ASP A 26 -8.98 19.36 9.66
C ASP A 26 -8.69 17.85 9.75
N ALA A 27 -8.69 17.14 8.63
CA ALA A 27 -8.49 15.68 8.58
C ALA A 27 -7.22 15.19 9.28
N GLU A 28 -6.18 16.03 9.32
CA GLU A 28 -4.93 15.70 10.02
C GLU A 28 -5.07 15.61 11.54
N ALA A 29 -6.07 16.26 12.13
CA ALA A 29 -6.38 16.17 13.56
C ALA A 29 -7.17 14.89 13.93
N PHE A 30 -7.71 14.17 12.96
CA PHE A 30 -8.55 12.99 13.22
C PHE A 30 -7.74 11.80 13.72
N GLY A 31 -8.28 11.05 14.68
CA GLY A 31 -7.79 9.72 15.02
C GLY A 31 -8.14 8.70 13.92
N ALA A 32 -7.46 7.55 13.92
CA ALA A 32 -7.60 6.52 12.88
C ALA A 32 -9.06 6.10 12.64
N HIS A 33 -9.84 5.88 13.70
CA HIS A 33 -11.26 5.51 13.60
C HIS A 33 -12.09 6.62 12.94
N MET A 34 -11.83 7.91 13.28
CA MET A 34 -12.53 9.03 12.68
C MET A 34 -12.21 9.18 11.19
N VAL A 35 -10.95 8.98 10.80
CA VAL A 35 -10.54 8.99 9.38
C VAL A 35 -11.32 7.95 8.57
N LEU A 36 -11.42 6.72 9.10
CA LEU A 36 -12.17 5.63 8.45
C LEU A 36 -13.66 5.96 8.37
N ARG A 37 -14.25 6.45 9.47
CA ARG A 37 -15.67 6.82 9.52
C ARG A 37 -16.01 7.91 8.51
N VAL A 38 -15.24 9.00 8.47
CA VAL A 38 -15.44 10.09 7.50
C VAL A 38 -15.35 9.59 6.07
N ALA A 39 -14.40 8.71 5.75
CA ALA A 39 -14.26 8.15 4.41
C ALA A 39 -15.49 7.27 4.04
N LEU A 40 -15.95 6.42 4.96
CA LEU A 40 -17.12 5.55 4.76
C LEU A 40 -18.41 6.34 4.62
N GLU A 41 -18.65 7.34 5.48
CA GLU A 41 -19.83 8.20 5.43
C GLU A 41 -19.87 9.06 4.16
N THR A 42 -18.69 9.51 3.69
CA THR A 42 -18.58 10.41 2.55
C THR A 42 -18.68 9.69 1.20
N LEU A 43 -17.99 8.56 1.06
CA LEU A 43 -17.90 7.81 -0.21
C LEU A 43 -18.91 6.67 -0.29
N GLY A 44 -19.32 6.14 0.85
CA GLY A 44 -20.10 4.91 0.97
C GLY A 44 -19.25 3.64 0.90
N PRO A 45 -19.69 2.54 1.54
CA PRO A 45 -18.93 1.31 1.65
C PRO A 45 -18.66 0.63 0.31
N SER A 46 -19.59 0.72 -0.65
CA SER A 46 -19.45 0.13 -1.99
C SER A 46 -18.48 0.90 -2.90
N ARG A 47 -18.15 2.15 -2.55
CA ARG A 47 -17.24 3.02 -3.31
C ARG A 47 -15.87 3.20 -2.66
N LEU A 48 -15.63 2.49 -1.56
CA LEU A 48 -14.38 2.51 -0.81
C LEU A 48 -13.83 1.08 -0.70
N VAL A 49 -12.55 0.88 -1.00
CA VAL A 49 -11.89 -0.41 -0.89
C VAL A 49 -10.71 -0.33 0.09
N LEU A 50 -10.57 -1.32 0.97
CA LEU A 50 -9.38 -1.54 1.76
C LEU A 50 -8.44 -2.48 1.00
N SER A 51 -7.30 -1.96 0.56
CA SER A 51 -6.23 -2.79 0.00
C SER A 51 -5.31 -3.25 1.12
N THR A 52 -5.38 -4.54 1.44
CA THR A 52 -4.55 -5.14 2.48
C THR A 52 -3.39 -5.93 1.88
N SER A 53 -2.19 -5.72 2.42
CA SER A 53 -1.03 -6.58 2.18
C SER A 53 -0.85 -7.62 3.29
N LEU A 54 -1.80 -7.72 4.22
CA LEU A 54 -1.72 -8.53 5.44
C LEU A 54 -0.51 -8.19 6.33
N GLY A 55 0.06 -6.98 6.15
CA GLY A 55 1.07 -6.43 7.04
C GLY A 55 0.46 -5.93 8.36
N PRO A 56 1.27 -5.62 9.38
CA PRO A 56 0.82 -5.20 10.70
C PRO A 56 -0.19 -4.05 10.67
N GLU A 57 0.06 -3.04 9.82
CA GLU A 57 -0.83 -1.89 9.66
C GLU A 57 -2.20 -2.31 9.12
N SER A 58 -2.21 -3.20 8.14
CA SER A 58 -3.46 -3.72 7.57
C SER A 58 -4.27 -4.50 8.59
N ILE A 59 -3.62 -5.24 9.47
CA ILE A 59 -4.31 -5.98 10.56
C ILE A 59 -4.99 -5.02 11.53
N VAL A 60 -4.31 -3.93 11.90
CA VAL A 60 -4.93 -2.87 12.75
C VAL A 60 -6.14 -2.25 12.04
N ILE A 61 -6.02 -1.93 10.74
CA ILE A 61 -7.13 -1.35 9.99
C ILE A 61 -8.30 -2.32 9.87
N LEU A 62 -8.04 -3.61 9.63
CA LEU A 62 -9.06 -4.65 9.60
C LEU A 62 -9.82 -4.75 10.92
N ASP A 63 -9.12 -4.70 12.05
CA ASP A 63 -9.74 -4.68 13.36
C ASP A 63 -10.63 -3.44 13.54
N LEU A 64 -10.12 -2.25 13.19
CA LEU A 64 -10.88 -1.00 13.28
C LEU A 64 -12.14 -1.00 12.39
N VAL A 65 -12.09 -1.54 11.17
CA VAL A 65 -13.26 -1.60 10.28
C VAL A 65 -14.20 -2.74 10.64
N SER A 66 -13.72 -3.79 11.32
CA SER A 66 -14.58 -4.90 11.76
C SER A 66 -15.62 -4.46 12.82
N ASP A 67 -15.29 -3.44 13.60
CA ASP A 67 -16.18 -2.86 14.62
C ASP A 67 -17.14 -1.82 14.04
N MET A 68 -17.07 -1.49 12.74
CA MET A 68 -17.93 -0.51 12.08
C MET A 68 -19.20 -1.17 11.54
N GLU A 69 -20.33 -0.44 11.61
CA GLU A 69 -21.62 -0.88 11.07
C GLU A 69 -21.54 -1.06 9.54
N ALA A 70 -20.94 -0.09 8.85
CA ALA A 70 -20.67 -0.17 7.42
C ALA A 70 -19.19 -0.51 7.17
N ARG A 71 -18.92 -1.53 6.36
CA ARG A 71 -17.58 -2.01 6.06
C ARG A 71 -17.22 -1.78 4.60
N PRO A 72 -16.01 -1.34 4.28
CA PRO A 72 -15.54 -1.24 2.89
C PRO A 72 -15.35 -2.66 2.31
N ARG A 73 -15.32 -2.76 0.99
CA ARG A 73 -14.82 -3.94 0.29
C ARG A 73 -13.34 -4.15 0.67
N VAL A 74 -12.92 -5.38 0.95
CA VAL A 74 -11.54 -5.70 1.32
C VAL A 74 -10.91 -6.55 0.23
N VAL A 75 -9.75 -6.13 -0.26
CA VAL A 75 -9.00 -6.85 -1.30
C VAL A 75 -7.57 -7.10 -0.86
N THR A 76 -7.01 -8.22 -1.28
CA THR A 76 -5.57 -8.51 -1.21
C THR A 76 -5.07 -8.95 -2.59
N VAL A 77 -3.81 -8.71 -2.89
CA VAL A 77 -3.21 -9.18 -4.14
C VAL A 77 -2.38 -10.42 -3.85
N ASP A 78 -2.78 -11.56 -4.41
CA ASP A 78 -1.89 -12.71 -4.50
C ASP A 78 -1.07 -12.63 -5.79
N THR A 79 0.21 -12.40 -5.62
CA THR A 79 1.16 -12.29 -6.74
C THR A 79 1.55 -13.64 -7.36
N GLY A 80 1.04 -14.75 -6.81
CA GLY A 80 1.49 -16.11 -7.09
C GLY A 80 2.90 -16.41 -6.53
N ARG A 81 3.43 -15.53 -5.66
CA ARG A 81 4.76 -15.68 -5.03
C ARG A 81 4.76 -15.24 -3.56
N LEU A 82 3.59 -15.21 -2.92
CA LEU A 82 3.50 -14.92 -1.49
C LEU A 82 4.05 -16.09 -0.66
N PRO A 83 4.62 -15.83 0.53
CA PRO A 83 5.00 -16.87 1.47
C PRO A 83 3.76 -17.64 1.97
N GLU A 84 3.92 -18.91 2.29
CA GLU A 84 2.87 -19.76 2.89
C GLU A 84 2.27 -19.13 4.15
N GLN A 85 3.11 -18.49 4.97
CA GLN A 85 2.68 -17.78 6.18
C GLN A 85 1.69 -16.65 5.89
N THR A 86 1.74 -16.06 4.69
CA THR A 86 0.79 -15.02 4.27
C THR A 86 -0.55 -15.63 3.91
N HIS A 87 -0.58 -16.78 3.23
CA HIS A 87 -1.82 -17.51 2.94
C HIS A 87 -2.46 -18.01 4.25
N THR A 88 -1.68 -18.60 5.15
CA THR A 88 -2.14 -19.00 6.48
C THR A 88 -2.73 -17.82 7.27
N LEU A 89 -2.10 -16.64 7.19
CA LEU A 89 -2.62 -15.43 7.84
C LEU A 89 -3.94 -14.99 7.23
N LEU A 90 -4.11 -15.08 5.91
CA LEU A 90 -5.37 -14.73 5.24
C LEU A 90 -6.56 -15.52 5.83
N GLU A 91 -6.41 -16.81 6.02
CA GLU A 91 -7.45 -17.64 6.63
C GLU A 91 -7.73 -17.25 8.09
N ARG A 92 -6.68 -16.96 8.85
CA ARG A 92 -6.82 -16.47 10.24
C ARG A 92 -7.54 -15.13 10.31
N VAL A 93 -7.28 -14.23 9.36
CA VAL A 93 -7.94 -12.93 9.23
C VAL A 93 -9.42 -13.09 8.93
N ARG A 94 -9.77 -13.93 7.96
CA ARG A 94 -11.17 -14.26 7.64
C ARG A 94 -11.93 -14.78 8.86
N ALA A 95 -11.34 -15.74 9.54
CA ALA A 95 -11.94 -16.35 10.75
C ALA A 95 -12.07 -15.32 11.91
N ARG A 96 -11.05 -14.48 12.13
CA ARG A 96 -11.02 -13.55 13.28
C ARG A 96 -11.98 -12.38 13.13
N PHE A 97 -12.10 -11.81 11.91
CA PHE A 97 -12.86 -10.59 11.69
C PHE A 97 -14.23 -10.83 11.03
N GLY A 98 -14.51 -12.03 10.55
CA GLY A 98 -15.72 -12.31 9.77
C GLY A 98 -15.84 -11.42 8.53
N ILE A 99 -14.71 -11.12 7.89
CA ILE A 99 -14.62 -10.27 6.71
C ILE A 99 -14.28 -11.14 5.51
N ASP A 100 -15.04 -10.97 4.42
CA ASP A 100 -14.66 -11.53 3.12
C ASP A 100 -13.52 -10.70 2.54
N VAL A 101 -12.38 -11.36 2.30
CA VAL A 101 -11.21 -10.77 1.67
C VAL A 101 -11.11 -11.33 0.27
N GLU A 102 -11.41 -10.48 -0.71
CA GLU A 102 -11.27 -10.82 -2.13
C GLU A 102 -9.80 -10.90 -2.51
N VAL A 103 -9.42 -11.99 -3.17
CA VAL A 103 -8.06 -12.20 -3.67
C VAL A 103 -8.01 -11.77 -5.13
N LEU A 104 -7.15 -10.79 -5.40
CA LEU A 104 -6.86 -10.31 -6.75
C LEU A 104 -5.62 -11.05 -7.25
N GLU A 105 -5.70 -11.62 -8.44
CA GLU A 105 -4.59 -12.34 -9.08
C GLU A 105 -4.15 -11.62 -10.36
N PRO A 106 -2.87 -11.76 -10.75
CA PRO A 106 -2.39 -11.27 -12.03
C PRO A 106 -3.03 -12.04 -13.18
N ASP A 107 -3.10 -11.42 -14.35
CA ASP A 107 -3.53 -12.11 -15.57
C ASP A 107 -2.53 -13.24 -15.90
N PRO A 108 -2.98 -14.50 -16.02
CA PRO A 108 -2.10 -15.62 -16.31
C PRO A 108 -1.30 -15.45 -17.60
N SER A 109 -1.90 -14.87 -18.64
CA SER A 109 -1.24 -14.67 -19.95
C SER A 109 -0.08 -13.68 -19.85
N ASP A 110 -0.26 -12.59 -19.09
CA ASP A 110 0.80 -11.59 -18.88
C ASP A 110 1.97 -12.18 -18.05
N VAL A 111 1.64 -13.04 -17.08
CA VAL A 111 2.65 -13.76 -16.29
C VAL A 111 3.42 -14.76 -17.16
N GLU A 112 2.72 -15.54 -17.97
CA GLU A 112 3.33 -16.54 -18.88
C GLU A 112 4.25 -15.86 -19.89
N GLU A 113 3.81 -14.75 -20.50
CA GLU A 113 4.61 -13.99 -21.45
C GLU A 113 5.89 -13.45 -20.79
N MET A 114 5.76 -12.80 -19.64
CA MET A 114 6.88 -12.28 -18.88
C MET A 114 7.90 -13.37 -18.53
N VAL A 115 7.42 -14.54 -18.06
CA VAL A 115 8.30 -15.66 -17.69
C VAL A 115 8.97 -16.27 -18.92
N ARG A 116 8.25 -16.39 -20.04
CA ARG A 116 8.81 -16.88 -21.30
C ARG A 116 9.92 -15.99 -21.82
N GLU A 117 9.76 -14.65 -21.75
CA GLU A 117 10.75 -13.69 -22.26
C GLU A 117 11.97 -13.51 -21.34
N ARG A 118 11.74 -13.47 -20.04
CA ARG A 118 12.75 -13.05 -19.07
C ARG A 118 13.09 -14.10 -17.98
N GLY A 119 12.36 -15.22 -17.98
CA GLY A 119 12.51 -16.27 -16.96
C GLY A 119 11.78 -15.93 -15.65
N PRO A 120 11.63 -16.93 -14.76
CA PRO A 120 10.82 -16.81 -13.55
C PRO A 120 11.42 -15.86 -12.49
N ASP A 121 12.73 -15.64 -12.51
CA ASP A 121 13.49 -14.86 -11.51
C ASP A 121 14.07 -13.56 -12.08
N LEU A 122 13.40 -13.00 -13.11
CA LEU A 122 13.83 -11.78 -13.79
C LEU A 122 14.11 -10.61 -12.83
N PHE A 123 13.40 -10.52 -11.71
CA PHE A 123 13.52 -9.46 -10.71
C PHE A 123 14.90 -9.38 -10.03
N TYR A 124 15.77 -10.37 -10.18
CA TYR A 124 17.17 -10.30 -9.73
C TYR A 124 18.12 -9.65 -10.75
N ARG A 125 17.68 -9.48 -12.01
CA ARG A 125 18.56 -9.04 -13.09
C ARG A 125 18.77 -7.54 -13.11
N SER A 126 17.67 -6.78 -12.92
CA SER A 126 17.70 -5.33 -12.91
C SER A 126 16.52 -4.75 -12.13
N VAL A 127 16.60 -3.46 -11.79
CA VAL A 127 15.48 -2.72 -11.19
C VAL A 127 14.29 -2.70 -12.15
N ASP A 128 14.51 -2.50 -13.45
CA ASP A 128 13.44 -2.46 -14.46
C ASP A 128 12.70 -3.79 -14.58
N ASP A 129 13.41 -4.90 -14.60
CA ASP A 129 12.83 -6.24 -14.62
C ASP A 129 12.04 -6.53 -13.33
N ARG A 130 12.53 -6.05 -12.19
CA ARG A 130 11.82 -6.15 -10.91
C ARG A 130 10.55 -5.28 -10.91
N LEU A 131 10.62 -4.05 -11.43
CA LEU A 131 9.46 -3.17 -11.56
C LEU A 131 8.42 -3.79 -12.50
N ARG A 132 8.82 -4.34 -13.65
CA ARG A 132 7.92 -5.07 -14.55
C ARG A 132 7.23 -6.25 -13.87
N CYS A 133 7.98 -7.05 -13.08
CA CYS A 133 7.40 -8.15 -12.31
C CYS A 133 6.37 -7.64 -11.29
N CYS A 134 6.68 -6.55 -10.57
CA CYS A 134 5.76 -5.94 -9.63
C CYS A 134 4.53 -5.34 -10.33
N ASP A 135 4.70 -4.75 -11.50
CA ASP A 135 3.63 -4.16 -12.27
C ASP A 135 2.61 -5.22 -12.68
N ILE A 136 3.04 -6.25 -13.41
CA ILE A 136 2.18 -7.34 -13.86
C ILE A 136 1.52 -8.07 -12.69
N ARG A 137 2.31 -8.43 -11.65
CA ARG A 137 1.82 -9.31 -10.59
C ARG A 137 1.05 -8.58 -9.48
N LYS A 138 1.19 -7.25 -9.35
CA LYS A 138 0.64 -6.53 -8.21
C LYS A 138 -0.06 -5.23 -8.58
N VAL A 139 0.59 -4.35 -9.37
CA VAL A 139 0.07 -3.01 -9.67
C VAL A 139 -1.16 -3.11 -10.55
N GLU A 140 -1.09 -3.86 -11.64
CA GLU A 140 -2.22 -4.01 -12.57
C GLU A 140 -3.47 -4.63 -11.92
N PRO A 141 -3.41 -5.77 -11.19
CA PRO A 141 -4.58 -6.32 -10.52
C PRO A 141 -5.24 -5.33 -9.56
N LEU A 142 -4.44 -4.62 -8.76
CA LEU A 142 -4.98 -3.59 -7.87
C LEU A 142 -5.56 -2.40 -8.64
N THR A 143 -4.88 -1.92 -9.66
CA THR A 143 -5.37 -0.82 -10.49
C THR A 143 -6.71 -1.15 -11.15
N LYS A 144 -6.89 -2.39 -11.64
CA LYS A 144 -8.18 -2.87 -12.17
C LYS A 144 -9.29 -2.75 -11.12
N ALA A 145 -9.02 -3.15 -9.86
CA ALA A 145 -9.99 -3.02 -8.76
C ALA A 145 -10.26 -1.55 -8.38
N LEU A 146 -9.23 -0.70 -8.37
CA LEU A 146 -9.34 0.72 -8.03
C LEU A 146 -10.12 1.55 -9.08
N ARG A 147 -10.21 1.08 -10.31
CA ARG A 147 -11.03 1.75 -11.35
C ARG A 147 -12.52 1.79 -11.02
N GLN A 148 -13.01 0.96 -10.11
CA GLN A 148 -14.42 0.81 -9.79
C GLN A 148 -14.86 1.60 -8.54
N VAL A 149 -13.92 2.26 -7.85
CA VAL A 149 -14.17 2.94 -6.57
C VAL A 149 -13.80 4.41 -6.61
N ASP A 150 -14.23 5.18 -5.62
CA ASP A 150 -13.94 6.60 -5.47
C ASP A 150 -12.88 6.86 -4.38
N GLY A 151 -12.46 5.80 -3.67
CA GLY A 151 -11.37 5.88 -2.71
C GLY A 151 -10.84 4.52 -2.30
N TRP A 152 -9.64 4.53 -1.72
CA TRP A 152 -9.02 3.34 -1.16
C TRP A 152 -8.28 3.60 0.15
N ILE A 153 -8.31 2.61 1.03
CA ILE A 153 -7.67 2.64 2.33
C ILE A 153 -6.35 1.88 2.23
N THR A 154 -5.29 2.46 2.78
CA THR A 154 -3.94 1.88 2.80
C THR A 154 -3.36 1.88 4.21
N GLY A 155 -2.36 1.02 4.44
CA GLY A 155 -1.56 0.97 5.67
C GLY A 155 -0.32 1.86 5.64
N LEU A 156 -0.31 2.95 4.86
CA LEU A 156 0.84 3.85 4.81
C LEU A 156 1.02 4.61 6.12
N ARG A 157 2.27 4.69 6.57
CA ARG A 157 2.70 5.49 7.72
C ARG A 157 3.90 6.37 7.34
N ARG A 158 3.98 7.54 7.94
CA ARG A 158 5.08 8.49 7.71
C ARG A 158 6.44 7.94 8.11
N GLU A 159 6.48 7.13 9.17
CA GLU A 159 7.70 6.53 9.71
C GLU A 159 8.29 5.41 8.83
N GLN A 160 7.55 4.86 7.86
CA GLN A 160 7.98 3.70 7.07
C GLN A 160 9.16 4.00 6.13
N SER A 161 9.30 5.23 5.66
CA SER A 161 10.42 5.68 4.84
C SER A 161 10.48 7.21 4.77
N THR A 162 11.66 7.73 4.41
CA THR A 162 11.86 9.17 4.19
C THR A 162 11.01 9.73 3.04
N THR A 163 10.57 8.91 2.10
CA THR A 163 9.69 9.33 1.00
C THR A 163 8.24 9.52 1.45
N ARG A 164 7.86 8.94 2.59
CA ARG A 164 6.48 8.93 3.09
C ARG A 164 6.18 9.96 4.19
N TRP A 165 7.16 10.78 4.59
CA TRP A 165 7.02 11.70 5.73
C TRP A 165 5.87 12.71 5.60
N LYS A 166 5.46 13.04 4.36
CA LYS A 166 4.33 13.92 4.06
C LYS A 166 3.01 13.21 3.79
N THR A 167 2.93 11.89 3.95
CA THR A 167 1.70 11.13 3.69
C THR A 167 0.53 11.72 4.51
N PRO A 168 -0.53 12.24 3.86
CA PRO A 168 -1.68 12.77 4.56
C PRO A 168 -2.58 11.63 5.05
N LYS A 169 -3.38 11.87 6.10
CA LYS A 169 -4.41 10.91 6.53
C LYS A 169 -5.52 10.74 5.50
N LEU A 170 -5.94 11.86 4.88
CA LEU A 170 -6.84 11.88 3.73
C LEU A 170 -6.20 12.72 2.62
N GLY A 171 -6.06 12.15 1.44
CA GLY A 171 -5.46 12.79 0.28
C GLY A 171 -6.11 12.32 -1.02
N LEU A 172 -5.60 12.83 -2.14
CA LEU A 172 -5.99 12.40 -3.47
C LEU A 172 -4.86 11.55 -4.08
N ASP A 173 -5.25 10.45 -4.68
CA ASP A 173 -4.38 9.60 -5.46
C ASP A 173 -4.52 9.97 -6.95
N LEU A 174 -3.52 10.67 -7.45
CA LEU A 174 -3.49 11.13 -8.84
C LEU A 174 -3.20 9.98 -9.82
N GLU A 175 -2.44 8.99 -9.38
CA GLU A 175 -2.00 7.88 -10.22
C GLU A 175 -3.11 6.87 -10.51
N HIS A 176 -3.98 6.64 -9.53
CA HIS A 176 -5.11 5.71 -9.70
C HIS A 176 -6.41 6.41 -10.15
N GLY A 177 -6.30 7.57 -10.79
CA GLY A 177 -7.44 8.25 -11.43
C GLY A 177 -8.15 9.26 -10.55
N LEU A 178 -7.40 9.98 -9.72
CA LEU A 178 -7.88 11.06 -8.86
C LEU A 178 -8.98 10.59 -7.90
N ILE A 179 -8.71 9.52 -7.16
CA ILE A 179 -9.60 8.98 -6.11
C ILE A 179 -9.08 9.35 -4.71
N TRP A 180 -9.91 9.21 -3.68
CA TRP A 180 -9.44 9.42 -2.31
C TRP A 180 -8.43 8.36 -1.89
N LYS A 181 -7.33 8.78 -1.25
CA LYS A 181 -6.34 7.93 -0.59
C LYS A 181 -6.43 8.13 0.91
N VAL A 182 -6.83 7.07 1.60
CA VAL A 182 -7.15 7.08 3.03
C VAL A 182 -6.06 6.33 3.79
N ASN A 183 -5.31 7.05 4.63
CA ASN A 183 -4.18 6.50 5.39
C ASN A 183 -4.45 6.70 6.89
N PRO A 184 -5.32 5.88 7.52
CA PRO A 184 -5.80 6.13 8.87
C PRO A 184 -4.70 6.06 9.92
N LEU A 185 -3.61 5.34 9.64
CA LEU A 185 -2.46 5.16 10.53
C LEU A 185 -1.27 6.04 10.15
N ALA A 186 -1.44 7.08 9.32
CA ALA A 186 -0.33 7.89 8.80
C ALA A 186 0.61 8.43 9.89
N ASP A 187 0.09 8.80 11.05
CA ASP A 187 0.82 9.33 12.21
C ASP A 187 1.17 8.29 13.29
N TRP A 188 0.93 7.00 13.03
CA TRP A 188 1.27 5.97 14.01
C TRP A 188 2.73 5.55 13.91
N SER A 189 3.38 5.35 15.08
CA SER A 189 4.68 4.70 15.15
C SER A 189 4.56 3.18 14.94
N SER A 190 5.68 2.54 14.58
CA SER A 190 5.77 1.08 14.52
C SER A 190 5.47 0.44 15.86
N GLU A 191 5.99 1.04 16.93
CA GLU A 191 5.73 0.60 18.30
C GLU A 191 4.24 0.62 18.64
N ARG A 192 3.52 1.69 18.27
CA ARG A 192 2.08 1.81 18.49
C ARG A 192 1.28 0.75 17.72
N VAL A 193 1.66 0.45 16.48
CA VAL A 193 1.03 -0.62 15.68
C VAL A 193 1.19 -1.97 16.37
N TRP A 194 2.42 -2.31 16.78
CA TRP A 194 2.70 -3.58 17.45
C TRP A 194 2.08 -3.68 18.85
N HIS A 195 2.06 -2.59 19.59
CA HIS A 195 1.37 -2.52 20.89
C HIS A 195 -0.12 -2.82 20.71
N TYR A 196 -0.77 -2.21 19.72
CA TYR A 196 -2.18 -2.45 19.41
C TYR A 196 -2.45 -3.92 19.06
N ILE A 197 -1.63 -4.51 18.18
CA ILE A 197 -1.77 -5.93 17.76
C ILE A 197 -1.66 -6.86 18.98
N ARG A 198 -0.64 -6.67 19.81
CA ARG A 198 -0.40 -7.53 20.98
C ARG A 198 -1.46 -7.37 22.05
N THR A 199 -1.89 -6.16 22.35
CA THR A 199 -2.90 -5.88 23.39
C THR A 199 -4.27 -6.48 23.04
N ARG A 200 -4.59 -6.57 21.74
CA ARG A 200 -5.87 -7.11 21.26
C ARG A 200 -5.77 -8.55 20.77
N ASP A 201 -4.62 -9.18 20.91
CA ASP A 201 -4.34 -10.55 20.46
C ASP A 201 -4.75 -10.77 18.99
N LEU A 202 -4.34 -9.82 18.11
CA LEU A 202 -4.68 -9.89 16.70
C LEU A 202 -3.74 -10.83 15.93
N PRO A 203 -4.24 -11.53 14.89
CA PRO A 203 -3.40 -12.37 14.06
C PRO A 203 -2.39 -11.52 13.27
N TYR A 204 -1.16 -11.98 13.14
CA TYR A 204 -0.13 -11.37 12.30
C TYR A 204 0.73 -12.44 11.63
N ASN A 205 1.53 -12.04 10.63
CA ASN A 205 2.39 -12.95 9.90
C ASN A 205 3.56 -13.42 10.79
N THR A 206 3.68 -14.73 10.98
CA THR A 206 4.71 -15.33 11.83
C THR A 206 6.14 -15.10 11.35
N LEU A 207 6.35 -14.69 10.10
CA LEU A 207 7.65 -14.25 9.61
C LEU A 207 8.23 -13.06 10.38
N HIS A 208 7.36 -12.23 10.99
CA HIS A 208 7.84 -11.14 11.85
C HIS A 208 8.60 -11.67 13.08
N ASP A 209 8.19 -12.79 13.65
CA ASP A 209 8.89 -13.45 14.77
C ASP A 209 10.22 -14.08 14.33
N MET A 210 10.36 -14.32 13.03
CA MET A 210 11.58 -14.85 12.41
C MET A 210 12.53 -13.75 11.90
N GLY A 211 12.31 -12.49 12.32
CA GLY A 211 13.18 -11.37 11.97
C GLY A 211 12.91 -10.72 10.62
N TYR A 212 11.71 -10.92 10.03
CA TYR A 212 11.28 -10.21 8.83
C TYR A 212 10.49 -8.95 9.22
N PRO A 213 11.07 -7.76 9.21
CA PRO A 213 10.33 -6.55 9.58
C PRO A 213 9.30 -6.13 8.53
N SER A 214 9.53 -6.50 7.27
CA SER A 214 8.63 -6.22 6.14
C SER A 214 8.50 -7.47 5.26
N VAL A 215 7.27 -7.89 5.01
CA VAL A 215 6.95 -9.08 4.22
C VAL A 215 6.26 -8.69 2.92
N GLY A 216 6.65 -9.31 1.83
CA GLY A 216 6.01 -9.26 0.50
C GLY A 216 6.16 -10.60 -0.19
N CYS A 217 6.45 -10.62 -1.50
CA CYS A 217 6.77 -11.88 -2.20
C CYS A 217 7.95 -12.58 -1.53
N ALA A 218 7.89 -13.92 -1.43
CA ALA A 218 8.91 -14.72 -0.77
C ALA A 218 10.33 -14.45 -1.30
N PRO A 219 10.60 -14.44 -2.63
CA PRO A 219 11.93 -14.16 -3.13
C PRO A 219 12.39 -12.72 -2.90
N CYS A 220 11.47 -11.78 -2.63
CA CYS A 220 11.77 -10.36 -2.42
C CYS A 220 11.79 -9.95 -0.94
N SER A 221 11.78 -10.89 -0.02
CA SER A 221 11.77 -10.65 1.43
C SER A 221 12.77 -11.54 2.14
N ARG A 222 13.50 -10.98 3.10
CA ARG A 222 14.39 -11.76 3.98
C ARG A 222 14.38 -11.21 5.41
N ALA A 223 14.80 -12.06 6.35
CA ALA A 223 15.10 -11.64 7.70
C ALA A 223 16.32 -10.70 7.72
N ILE A 224 16.33 -9.77 8.66
CA ILE A 224 17.43 -8.84 8.90
C ILE A 224 17.74 -8.76 10.41
N PRO A 225 18.98 -8.42 10.79
CA PRO A 225 19.33 -8.18 12.20
C PRO A 225 18.50 -7.03 12.81
N PRO A 226 18.25 -7.04 14.11
CA PRO A 226 17.65 -5.91 14.82
C PRO A 226 18.49 -4.63 14.64
N GLY A 227 17.80 -3.48 14.56
CA GLY A 227 18.46 -2.16 14.45
C GLY A 227 18.87 -1.75 13.03
N VAL A 228 18.69 -2.63 12.05
CA VAL A 228 18.90 -2.30 10.63
C VAL A 228 17.62 -1.67 10.05
N ASP A 229 17.76 -0.86 9.01
CA ASP A 229 16.63 -0.24 8.34
C ASP A 229 15.53 -1.25 8.01
N HIS A 230 14.30 -0.93 8.40
CA HIS A 230 13.12 -1.80 8.31
C HIS A 230 12.88 -2.38 6.89
N ARG A 231 13.27 -1.66 5.85
CA ARG A 231 13.08 -2.09 4.45
C ARG A 231 14.31 -2.76 3.83
N SER A 232 15.44 -2.83 4.55
CA SER A 232 16.68 -3.43 4.02
C SER A 232 16.54 -4.92 3.70
N GLY A 233 15.54 -5.61 4.26
CA GLY A 233 15.17 -6.96 3.90
C GLY A 233 14.39 -7.10 2.59
N ARG A 234 13.92 -5.98 2.01
CA ARG A 234 13.18 -5.96 0.73
C ARG A 234 14.14 -5.63 -0.39
N TRP A 235 14.09 -6.42 -1.47
CA TRP A 235 14.99 -6.25 -2.64
C TRP A 235 16.43 -5.96 -2.20
N TRP A 236 16.98 -6.79 -1.31
CA TRP A 236 18.27 -6.58 -0.64
C TRP A 236 19.48 -6.52 -1.60
N TRP A 237 19.27 -6.92 -2.86
CA TRP A 237 20.26 -6.83 -3.95
C TRP A 237 20.25 -5.47 -4.67
N GLU A 238 19.32 -4.58 -4.34
CA GLU A 238 19.24 -3.25 -4.91
C GLU A 238 19.78 -2.17 -3.95
N THR A 239 20.06 -0.99 -4.49
CA THR A 239 20.44 0.17 -3.67
C THR A 239 19.24 0.67 -2.83
N PRO A 240 19.45 1.31 -1.68
CA PRO A 240 18.35 1.78 -0.82
C PRO A 240 17.34 2.68 -1.54
N GLU A 241 17.81 3.50 -2.50
CA GLU A 241 17.00 4.46 -3.25
C GLU A 241 15.98 3.80 -4.18
N SER A 242 16.28 2.59 -4.69
CA SER A 242 15.42 1.84 -5.61
C SER A 242 14.41 0.93 -4.92
N ARG A 243 14.50 0.73 -3.60
CA ARG A 243 13.70 -0.23 -2.82
C ARG A 243 12.27 0.22 -2.55
N GLU A 244 11.57 0.70 -3.57
CA GLU A 244 10.14 1.02 -3.45
C GLU A 244 9.29 0.19 -4.42
N CYS A 245 8.04 -0.08 -3.99
CA CYS A 245 7.04 -0.75 -4.81
C CYS A 245 6.29 0.30 -5.63
N GLY A 246 6.04 0.05 -6.90
CA GLY A 246 5.33 0.95 -7.81
C GLY A 246 3.92 1.38 -7.40
N LEU A 247 3.33 0.77 -6.36
CA LEU A 247 1.99 1.14 -5.87
C LEU A 247 1.91 2.52 -5.16
N HIS A 248 3.04 3.05 -4.70
CA HIS A 248 3.06 4.24 -3.82
C HIS A 248 4.11 5.26 -4.24
N VAL A 249 4.65 5.12 -5.44
CA VAL A 249 5.70 5.99 -5.99
C VAL A 249 5.08 6.81 -7.11
N ASP A 250 5.21 8.13 -7.08
CA ASP A 250 4.78 8.98 -8.19
C ASP A 250 5.52 8.60 -9.47
N SER A 251 4.84 8.61 -10.62
CA SER A 251 5.41 8.27 -11.93
C SER A 251 6.67 9.07 -12.25
N ALA A 252 6.78 10.29 -11.74
CA ALA A 252 7.98 11.12 -11.82
C ALA A 252 9.17 10.52 -11.07
N GLN A 253 8.94 9.84 -9.94
CA GLN A 253 9.98 9.16 -9.15
C GLN A 253 10.44 7.87 -9.83
N ILE A 254 9.52 7.10 -10.43
CA ILE A 254 9.86 5.90 -11.21
C ILE A 254 10.78 6.28 -12.39
N SER A 255 10.46 7.36 -13.11
CA SER A 255 11.27 7.87 -14.22
C SER A 255 12.64 8.40 -13.79
N ALA A 256 12.79 8.85 -12.55
CA ALA A 256 14.07 9.30 -11.98
C ALA A 256 14.95 8.09 -11.57
N ILE A 257 14.35 7.04 -11.01
CA ILE A 257 15.02 5.80 -10.63
C ILE A 257 15.61 5.12 -11.87
N GLY A 258 14.82 5.00 -12.97
CA GLY A 258 15.30 4.41 -14.24
C GLY A 258 16.40 5.21 -14.94
N ARG A 259 16.43 6.54 -14.78
CA ARG A 259 17.45 7.40 -15.42
C ARG A 259 18.79 7.42 -14.68
N SER A 260 18.84 7.18 -13.38
CA SER A 260 20.09 7.16 -12.62
C SER A 260 20.99 5.96 -12.95
N HIS A 261 20.44 4.90 -13.55
CA HIS A 261 21.18 3.68 -13.92
C HIS A 261 21.69 3.68 -15.37
N ALA A 262 21.29 4.65 -16.20
CA ALA A 262 21.71 4.74 -17.59
C ALA A 262 23.09 5.42 -17.79
N HIS A 263 23.68 5.97 -16.73
CA HIS A 263 24.95 6.72 -16.82
C HIS A 263 26.22 5.96 -16.37
N ASP A 264 26.10 4.73 -15.83
CA ASP A 264 27.25 4.00 -15.28
C ASP A 264 27.72 2.80 -16.12
N VAL A 265 27.40 2.76 -17.41
CA VAL A 265 28.01 1.79 -18.33
C VAL A 265 28.97 2.53 -19.26
N GLU A 266 30.19 2.80 -18.79
CA GLU A 266 31.31 3.05 -19.70
C GLU A 266 31.64 1.76 -20.43
N PRO A 267 31.84 1.77 -21.77
CA PRO A 267 32.31 0.62 -22.50
C PRO A 267 33.79 0.41 -22.18
N ALA A 268 34.11 -0.71 -21.55
CA ALA A 268 35.47 -1.17 -21.42
C ALA A 268 36.07 -1.36 -22.85
N GLY A 269 37.10 -0.57 -23.14
CA GLY A 269 37.93 -0.68 -24.34
C GLY A 269 38.85 -1.90 -24.36
#